data_ae3f3161d1859b89643a562186b174d2
#
_entry.id   ae3f3161d1859b89643a562186b174d2
#
_cell.length_a   1.000
_cell.length_b   1.000
_cell.length_c   1.000
_cell.angle_alpha   90.00
_cell.angle_beta   90.00
_cell.angle_gamma   90.00
#
_symmetry.space_group_name_H-M   'P 1'
#
loop_
_entity.id
_entity.type
_entity.pdbx_description
1 polymer ?
#
loop_
_entity_poly.entity_id
_entity_poly.type
_entity_poly.pdbx_seq_one_letter_code
_entity_poly.pdbx_strand_id
1 'polypeptide(L)'
;MKRPIRVTAFDAARAPQWFSRMFNLNDSRWGRGDDKQGDSGKPDLPVAPESDPVQPPPDKGEKNTRPVSGNSGPPDLDELWRDVNRKLGGLFGRPPPPRGAGGPPDGGFQPDMKSAGIGAGLIGAVLMLIWLGTGFFIVEEGQQAVITQFGKYRSTVSSAGFNWRLPYPIQRHELVFVTQIRSVDVGRDIVLKATGLRESAMLTEDENILDIKFSVQYRLSDARAFLFESKDPAAAVVQAAETAVREVLGKMKMDAALSEERDQIGPRVRALMQVILDRYKVGVEVVGINLQQGGVRPPEQVQASFDDVLKAGQERERAMNEAQAYANDVVPRAVGSASRLKEEADAYKARVVAQA
;
A
#
# COMPACT_ATOMS: atom_id res chain seq x y z
N MET A 1 -49.08 -20.84 -1.58
CA MET A 1 -48.22 -21.71 -2.42
C MET A 1 -46.78 -21.25 -2.34
N LYS A 2 -45.95 -21.90 -1.52
CA LYS A 2 -44.54 -21.61 -1.31
C LYS A 2 -43.71 -22.54 -2.23
N ARG A 3 -42.91 -22.01 -3.12
CA ARG A 3 -41.93 -22.78 -3.89
C ARG A 3 -40.57 -22.76 -3.17
N PRO A 4 -39.90 -23.92 -3.04
CA PRO A 4 -38.60 -23.97 -2.36
C PRO A 4 -37.49 -23.57 -3.33
N ILE A 5 -36.53 -22.80 -2.80
CA ILE A 5 -35.28 -22.40 -3.46
C ILE A 5 -34.32 -23.58 -3.43
N ARG A 6 -33.97 -24.11 -4.62
CA ARG A 6 -32.91 -25.11 -4.79
C ARG A 6 -31.54 -24.45 -4.59
N VAL A 7 -30.86 -24.85 -3.56
CA VAL A 7 -29.43 -24.57 -3.35
C VAL A 7 -28.66 -25.60 -4.19
N THR A 8 -28.01 -25.16 -5.26
CA THR A 8 -27.09 -26.01 -6.05
C THR A 8 -25.75 -26.06 -5.33
N ALA A 9 -25.31 -27.27 -4.99
CA ALA A 9 -24.00 -27.57 -4.43
C ALA A 9 -22.91 -27.14 -5.43
N PHE A 10 -21.92 -26.41 -4.92
CA PHE A 10 -20.75 -25.97 -5.66
C PHE A 10 -19.77 -27.16 -5.78
N ASP A 11 -19.56 -27.63 -7.00
CA ASP A 11 -18.67 -28.72 -7.34
C ASP A 11 -17.22 -28.27 -7.27
N ALA A 12 -16.47 -28.76 -6.27
CA ALA A 12 -15.10 -28.37 -5.93
C ALA A 12 -14.01 -29.05 -6.75
N ALA A 13 -14.30 -29.43 -8.01
CA ALA A 13 -13.37 -30.19 -8.84
C ALA A 13 -13.06 -29.53 -10.17
N ARG A 14 -12.47 -28.32 -10.17
CA ARG A 14 -11.68 -27.79 -11.31
C ARG A 14 -10.88 -26.55 -10.90
N ALA A 15 -9.79 -26.77 -10.17
CA ALA A 15 -8.74 -25.76 -10.06
C ALA A 15 -7.92 -25.76 -11.37
N PRO A 16 -7.70 -24.60 -12.01
CA PRO A 16 -6.92 -24.55 -13.25
C PRO A 16 -5.44 -24.80 -12.96
N GLN A 17 -4.82 -25.66 -13.78
CA GLN A 17 -3.44 -26.18 -13.67
C GLN A 17 -2.33 -25.12 -13.79
N TRP A 18 -2.62 -23.83 -13.85
CA TRP A 18 -1.60 -22.79 -13.94
C TRP A 18 -1.00 -22.42 -12.57
N PHE A 19 -1.64 -22.77 -11.45
CA PHE A 19 -1.14 -22.50 -10.09
C PHE A 19 0.08 -23.36 -9.68
N SER A 20 0.29 -24.54 -10.31
CA SER A 20 1.42 -25.43 -9.97
C SER A 20 2.76 -25.03 -10.62
N ARG A 21 2.79 -24.00 -11.48
CA ARG A 21 4.03 -23.53 -12.13
C ARG A 21 4.70 -22.33 -11.46
N MET A 22 4.12 -21.78 -10.39
CA MET A 22 4.62 -20.54 -9.77
C MET A 22 5.57 -20.73 -8.58
N PHE A 23 5.72 -21.95 -8.06
CA PHE A 23 6.63 -22.23 -6.94
C PHE A 23 7.47 -23.47 -7.20
N ASN A 24 8.39 -23.38 -8.17
CA ASN A 24 9.45 -24.36 -8.31
C ASN A 24 10.71 -23.84 -7.64
N LEU A 25 10.86 -24.13 -6.34
CA LEU A 25 12.00 -23.73 -5.49
C LEU A 25 13.32 -24.43 -5.82
N ASN A 26 13.39 -25.19 -6.92
CA ASN A 26 14.58 -25.95 -7.31
C ASN A 26 15.14 -25.52 -8.69
N ASP A 27 14.98 -24.25 -9.06
CA ASP A 27 15.58 -23.70 -10.28
C ASP A 27 16.92 -23.02 -9.95
N SER A 28 18.02 -23.69 -10.35
CA SER A 28 19.41 -23.25 -10.17
C SER A 28 19.82 -22.05 -11.04
N ARG A 29 18.86 -21.28 -11.55
CA ARG A 29 19.08 -20.13 -12.46
C ARG A 29 19.07 -18.75 -11.80
N TRP A 30 18.98 -18.68 -10.50
CA TRP A 30 19.09 -17.37 -9.80
C TRP A 30 20.53 -17.11 -9.40
N GLY A 31 21.21 -16.29 -10.19
CA GLY A 31 22.51 -15.74 -9.80
C GLY A 31 23.57 -15.70 -10.88
N ARG A 32 23.25 -15.24 -12.10
CA ARG A 32 24.31 -14.85 -13.03
C ARG A 32 23.87 -13.62 -13.82
N GLY A 33 24.47 -12.49 -13.47
CA GLY A 33 24.36 -11.24 -14.20
C GLY A 33 24.97 -11.36 -15.59
N ASP A 34 24.27 -10.77 -16.54
CA ASP A 34 24.71 -10.57 -17.92
C ASP A 34 25.88 -9.59 -17.98
N ASP A 35 27.03 -10.05 -18.54
CA ASP A 35 27.95 -9.17 -19.22
C ASP A 35 28.17 -9.70 -20.63
N LYS A 36 27.79 -8.86 -21.60
CA LYS A 36 28.02 -9.00 -23.02
C LYS A 36 29.44 -8.59 -23.36
N GLN A 37 30.16 -9.36 -24.14
CA GLN A 37 30.72 -8.91 -25.43
C GLN A 37 31.91 -9.72 -25.91
N GLY A 38 31.88 -10.18 -27.17
CA GLY A 38 33.02 -10.16 -28.09
C GLY A 38 33.62 -11.51 -28.53
N ASP A 39 33.11 -12.05 -29.57
CA ASP A 39 33.71 -12.45 -30.86
C ASP A 39 34.98 -13.31 -30.92
N SER A 40 34.87 -14.33 -31.78
CA SER A 40 35.86 -15.00 -32.67
C SER A 40 36.79 -16.09 -32.13
N GLY A 41 36.69 -17.25 -32.78
CA GLY A 41 37.83 -18.10 -33.15
C GLY A 41 37.90 -19.50 -32.57
N LYS A 42 37.45 -20.50 -33.32
CA LYS A 42 37.92 -21.90 -33.33
C LYS A 42 39.39 -21.97 -33.79
N PRO A 43 40.19 -23.05 -33.64
CA PRO A 43 39.87 -24.48 -33.61
C PRO A 43 40.73 -25.43 -32.72
N ASP A 44 40.26 -26.67 -32.60
CA ASP A 44 40.95 -27.98 -32.55
C ASP A 44 41.78 -28.48 -31.38
N LEU A 45 41.24 -29.51 -30.72
CA LEU A 45 41.69 -30.85 -30.28
C LEU A 45 43.23 -31.15 -30.14
N PRO A 46 43.77 -32.14 -29.34
CA PRO A 46 43.23 -33.45 -29.02
C PRO A 46 43.50 -34.09 -27.60
N VAL A 47 42.66 -35.05 -27.23
CA VAL A 47 42.90 -36.45 -26.75
C VAL A 47 43.77 -36.73 -25.53
N ALA A 48 43.08 -37.25 -24.48
CA ALA A 48 43.30 -38.33 -23.48
C ALA A 48 44.71 -38.88 -23.16
N PRO A 49 44.97 -39.64 -22.05
CA PRO A 49 44.16 -40.75 -21.52
C PRO A 49 44.10 -40.88 -19.97
N GLU A 50 43.09 -41.47 -19.53
CA GLU A 50 42.86 -42.65 -18.67
C GLU A 50 43.99 -43.20 -17.78
N SER A 51 43.73 -43.39 -16.47
CA SER A 51 44.10 -44.60 -15.73
C SER A 51 43.41 -44.67 -14.39
N ASP A 52 42.58 -45.70 -14.24
CA ASP A 52 42.04 -46.33 -13.05
C ASP A 52 43.09 -47.17 -12.27
N PRO A 53 42.71 -47.98 -11.32
CA PRO A 53 42.62 -47.78 -9.88
C PRO A 53 43.54 -48.75 -9.11
N VAL A 54 43.74 -48.52 -7.82
CA VAL A 54 44.33 -49.59 -6.95
C VAL A 54 43.66 -49.57 -5.57
N GLN A 55 43.04 -50.67 -5.26
CA GLN A 55 42.61 -51.13 -3.92
C GLN A 55 43.64 -52.10 -3.29
N PRO A 56 43.41 -52.61 -2.07
CA PRO A 56 44.23 -52.49 -0.88
C PRO A 56 45.01 -53.80 -0.57
N PRO A 57 45.63 -53.98 0.57
CA PRO A 57 45.17 -54.90 1.60
C PRO A 57 45.66 -54.65 3.03
N PRO A 58 45.39 -55.59 3.96
CA PRO A 58 44.96 -55.32 5.31
C PRO A 58 45.97 -55.70 6.42
N ASP A 59 45.51 -55.39 7.63
CA ASP A 59 45.68 -56.17 8.84
C ASP A 59 46.78 -55.83 9.85
N LYS A 60 46.32 -55.91 11.13
CA LYS A 60 46.97 -56.24 12.40
C LYS A 60 47.52 -55.14 13.31
N GLY A 61 46.74 -54.92 14.35
CA GLY A 61 47.25 -55.41 15.70
C GLY A 61 47.84 -54.36 16.62
N GLU A 62 47.20 -54.24 17.75
CA GLU A 62 47.74 -54.06 19.11
C GLU A 62 47.94 -52.64 19.71
N LYS A 63 47.17 -52.50 20.75
CA LYS A 63 47.48 -51.98 22.14
C LYS A 63 47.78 -50.50 22.37
N ASN A 64 46.84 -50.00 23.21
CA ASN A 64 47.09 -49.18 24.43
C ASN A 64 48.07 -48.02 24.36
N THR A 65 47.49 -46.85 24.48
CA THR A 65 47.80 -45.93 25.63
C THR A 65 47.06 -44.60 25.41
N ARG A 66 46.41 -44.13 26.48
CA ARG A 66 45.91 -42.72 26.55
C ARG A 66 47.08 -41.77 26.52
N PRO A 67 46.92 -40.60 25.94
CA PRO A 67 46.78 -39.44 26.80
C PRO A 67 45.67 -38.42 26.31
N VAL A 68 45.20 -37.67 27.26
CA VAL A 68 44.36 -36.51 27.25
C VAL A 68 44.91 -35.46 26.31
N SER A 69 44.06 -35.01 25.33
CA SER A 69 44.31 -33.74 24.69
C SER A 69 42.95 -33.08 24.38
N GLY A 70 42.85 -31.84 24.81
CA GLY A 70 41.66 -31.01 24.72
C GLY A 70 41.18 -30.78 23.30
N ASN A 71 39.91 -30.98 23.09
CA ASN A 71 39.23 -30.64 21.85
C ASN A 71 38.44 -29.36 22.06
N SER A 72 38.96 -28.27 21.51
CA SER A 72 38.26 -27.00 21.36
C SER A 72 37.42 -27.03 20.06
N GLY A 73 36.35 -27.83 20.10
CA GLY A 73 35.28 -27.76 19.10
C GLY A 73 34.09 -26.94 19.62
N PRO A 74 33.19 -26.45 18.77
CA PRO A 74 31.98 -25.80 19.26
C PRO A 74 31.19 -26.75 20.15
N PRO A 75 30.57 -26.27 21.25
CA PRO A 75 29.91 -27.11 22.22
C PRO A 75 28.81 -27.95 21.55
N ASP A 76 28.94 -29.28 21.75
CA ASP A 76 28.01 -30.27 21.21
C ASP A 76 26.65 -30.10 21.88
N LEU A 77 25.63 -29.82 21.09
CA LEU A 77 24.24 -29.59 21.54
C LEU A 77 23.74 -30.82 22.35
N ASP A 78 24.23 -32.00 22.05
CA ASP A 78 23.92 -33.23 22.79
C ASP A 78 24.52 -33.26 24.22
N GLU A 79 25.69 -32.67 24.40
CA GLU A 79 26.32 -32.56 25.72
C GLU A 79 25.59 -31.51 26.58
N LEU A 80 25.19 -30.40 26.00
CA LEU A 80 24.34 -29.39 26.63
C LEU A 80 22.95 -29.95 27.02
N TRP A 81 22.37 -30.77 26.17
CA TRP A 81 21.09 -31.44 26.47
C TRP A 81 21.22 -32.45 27.59
N ARG A 82 22.31 -33.23 27.62
CA ARG A 82 22.59 -34.18 28.71
C ARG A 82 22.83 -33.48 30.03
N ASP A 83 23.53 -32.36 30.03
CA ASP A 83 23.84 -31.59 31.25
C ASP A 83 22.59 -30.87 31.79
N VAL A 84 21.75 -30.32 30.89
CA VAL A 84 20.44 -29.75 31.24
C VAL A 84 19.52 -30.84 31.78
N ASN A 85 19.47 -32.01 31.15
CA ASN A 85 18.65 -33.14 31.62
C ASN A 85 19.15 -33.72 32.95
N ARG A 86 20.48 -33.72 33.20
CA ARG A 86 21.05 -34.11 34.49
C ARG A 86 20.76 -33.10 35.60
N LYS A 87 20.83 -31.80 35.30
CA LYS A 87 20.48 -30.74 36.26
C LYS A 87 18.98 -30.69 36.53
N LEU A 88 18.13 -30.87 35.49
CA LEU A 88 16.68 -31.02 35.67
C LEU A 88 16.34 -32.32 36.44
N GLY A 89 16.98 -33.44 36.15
CA GLY A 89 16.77 -34.69 36.83
C GLY A 89 17.16 -34.62 38.33
N GLY A 90 18.17 -33.81 38.69
CA GLY A 90 18.54 -33.50 40.06
C GLY A 90 17.51 -32.61 40.79
N LEU A 91 16.83 -31.72 40.08
CA LEU A 91 15.75 -30.89 40.63
C LEU A 91 14.44 -31.69 40.84
N PHE A 92 14.23 -32.76 40.07
CA PHE A 92 13.04 -33.62 40.14
C PHE A 92 13.24 -34.84 41.06
N GLY A 93 14.30 -34.85 41.91
CA GLY A 93 14.42 -35.72 43.09
C GLY A 93 14.38 -37.23 42.79
N ARG A 94 15.31 -37.74 41.95
CA ARG A 94 15.62 -39.17 41.93
C ARG A 94 16.91 -39.40 42.75
N PRO A 95 16.82 -39.98 43.93
CA PRO A 95 18.01 -40.43 44.65
C PRO A 95 18.68 -41.56 43.86
N PRO A 96 20.04 -41.67 43.86
CA PRO A 96 20.73 -42.81 43.26
C PRO A 96 20.39 -44.09 43.99
N PRO A 97 20.25 -45.24 43.29
CA PRO A 97 19.92 -46.49 43.94
C PRO A 97 21.08 -46.95 44.84
N PRO A 98 20.81 -47.32 46.07
CA PRO A 98 21.82 -47.98 46.89
C PRO A 98 22.10 -49.41 46.38
N ARG A 99 23.36 -49.75 46.15
CA ARG A 99 23.80 -51.15 45.95
C ARG A 99 23.71 -51.90 47.28
N GLY A 100 22.90 -52.93 47.32
CA GLY A 100 22.96 -53.90 48.38
C GLY A 100 21.66 -54.63 48.64
N ALA A 101 21.68 -55.95 48.36
CA ALA A 101 20.99 -57.08 48.94
C ALA A 101 19.45 -57.16 48.89
N GLY A 102 19.01 -58.17 48.20
CA GLY A 102 17.87 -59.08 48.23
C GLY A 102 16.77 -58.84 49.27
N GLY A 103 15.54 -58.61 48.72
CA GLY A 103 14.27 -58.66 49.41
C GLY A 103 13.11 -58.54 48.39
N PRO A 104 12.00 -59.27 48.58
CA PRO A 104 10.92 -59.38 47.57
C PRO A 104 10.17 -58.06 47.36
N PRO A 105 9.59 -57.87 46.19
CA PRO A 105 8.91 -56.62 45.84
C PRO A 105 7.50 -56.63 46.38
N ASP A 106 7.29 -55.94 47.48
CA ASP A 106 5.94 -55.51 47.88
C ASP A 106 6.06 -54.00 48.22
N GLY A 107 5.59 -53.18 47.34
CA GLY A 107 5.71 -51.75 47.51
C GLY A 107 4.82 -51.02 46.53
N GLY A 108 3.57 -50.87 46.88
CA GLY A 108 2.66 -49.98 46.18
C GLY A 108 3.29 -48.60 45.96
N PHE A 109 3.20 -48.13 44.73
CA PHE A 109 3.59 -46.82 44.32
C PHE A 109 2.70 -45.78 45.05
N GLN A 110 3.18 -45.33 46.22
CA GLN A 110 2.58 -44.16 46.88
C GLN A 110 3.26 -42.90 46.30
N PRO A 111 2.55 -42.15 45.48
CA PRO A 111 3.07 -40.86 45.02
C PRO A 111 3.11 -39.91 46.24
N ASP A 112 4.28 -39.48 46.60
CA ASP A 112 4.49 -38.49 47.65
C ASP A 112 3.84 -37.18 47.23
N MET A 113 2.64 -36.88 47.78
CA MET A 113 1.76 -35.77 47.37
C MET A 113 2.48 -34.41 47.44
N LYS A 114 3.53 -34.25 48.20
CA LYS A 114 4.29 -33.01 48.32
C LYS A 114 5.27 -32.82 47.13
N SER A 115 5.92 -33.87 46.66
CA SER A 115 6.85 -33.81 45.51
C SER A 115 6.06 -33.71 44.18
N ALA A 116 4.91 -34.38 44.10
CA ALA A 116 4.01 -34.24 42.96
C ALA A 116 3.46 -32.80 42.80
N GLY A 117 3.14 -32.12 43.91
CA GLY A 117 2.67 -30.72 43.89
C GLY A 117 3.73 -29.73 43.43
N ILE A 118 5.03 -29.93 43.83
CA ILE A 118 6.13 -29.06 43.36
C ILE A 118 6.41 -29.29 41.89
N GLY A 119 6.39 -30.55 41.41
CA GLY A 119 6.54 -30.86 40.00
C GLY A 119 5.44 -30.24 39.11
N ALA A 120 4.19 -30.40 39.52
CA ALA A 120 3.03 -29.78 38.82
C ALA A 120 3.12 -28.26 38.84
N GLY A 121 3.57 -27.64 39.93
CA GLY A 121 3.77 -26.19 40.03
C GLY A 121 4.85 -25.67 39.08
N LEU A 122 5.97 -26.39 38.93
CA LEU A 122 7.03 -26.04 37.99
C LEU A 122 6.58 -26.18 36.53
N ILE A 123 5.86 -27.24 36.19
CA ILE A 123 5.26 -27.40 34.85
C ILE A 123 4.28 -26.26 34.57
N GLY A 124 3.42 -25.93 35.53
CA GLY A 124 2.51 -24.80 35.42
C GLY A 124 3.20 -23.45 35.23
N ALA A 125 4.31 -23.23 35.97
CA ALA A 125 5.14 -22.03 35.81
C ALA A 125 5.79 -21.93 34.43
N VAL A 126 6.32 -23.04 33.90
CA VAL A 126 6.91 -23.10 32.56
C VAL A 126 5.85 -22.84 31.49
N LEU A 127 4.69 -23.48 31.61
CA LEU A 127 3.58 -23.22 30.68
C LEU A 127 3.10 -21.76 30.71
N MET A 128 3.06 -21.16 31.92
CA MET A 128 2.72 -19.73 32.08
C MET A 128 3.76 -18.83 31.45
N LEU A 129 5.05 -19.14 31.58
CA LEU A 129 6.12 -18.38 30.93
C LEU A 129 6.07 -18.50 29.40
N ILE A 130 5.82 -19.69 28.87
CA ILE A 130 5.61 -19.87 27.41
C ILE A 130 4.40 -19.07 26.95
N TRP A 131 3.30 -19.12 27.69
CA TRP A 131 2.10 -18.37 27.37
C TRP A 131 2.33 -16.85 27.40
N LEU A 132 3.04 -16.31 28.40
CA LEU A 132 3.45 -14.91 28.47
C LEU A 132 4.35 -14.53 27.29
N GLY A 133 5.20 -15.45 26.82
CA GLY A 133 6.05 -15.27 25.67
C GLY A 133 5.28 -15.06 24.34
N THR A 134 4.05 -15.58 24.22
CA THR A 134 3.21 -15.36 23.04
C THR A 134 2.64 -13.94 22.94
N GLY A 135 2.86 -13.11 23.96
CA GLY A 135 2.41 -11.71 23.99
C GLY A 135 3.28 -10.74 23.19
N PHE A 136 4.47 -11.16 22.74
CA PHE A 136 5.35 -10.30 21.96
C PHE A 136 4.87 -10.14 20.51
N PHE A 137 5.01 -8.94 19.98
CA PHE A 137 4.72 -8.61 18.58
C PHE A 137 5.61 -7.45 18.12
N ILE A 138 5.78 -7.33 16.81
CA ILE A 138 6.61 -6.31 16.19
C ILE A 138 5.69 -5.36 15.44
N VAL A 139 5.92 -4.06 15.60
CA VAL A 139 5.26 -2.98 14.85
C VAL A 139 6.30 -2.44 13.89
N GLU A 140 5.99 -2.48 12.60
CA GLU A 140 6.85 -1.92 11.56
C GLU A 140 6.72 -0.40 11.52
N GLU A 141 7.70 0.28 10.93
CA GLU A 141 7.65 1.71 10.73
C GLU A 141 6.50 2.07 9.78
N GLY A 142 5.72 3.10 10.13
CA GLY A 142 4.52 3.49 9.38
C GLY A 142 3.25 2.71 9.74
N GLN A 143 3.32 1.75 10.67
CA GLN A 143 2.16 1.06 11.23
C GLN A 143 1.86 1.53 12.64
N GLN A 144 0.61 1.34 13.04
CA GLN A 144 0.17 1.45 14.43
C GLN A 144 -0.54 0.16 14.84
N ALA A 145 -0.29 -0.26 16.07
CA ALA A 145 -0.98 -1.41 16.65
C ALA A 145 -2.09 -0.94 17.60
N VAL A 146 -3.31 -1.27 17.27
CA VAL A 146 -4.46 -1.02 18.14
C VAL A 146 -4.72 -2.24 19.00
N ILE A 147 -4.55 -2.09 20.31
CA ILE A 147 -4.70 -3.17 21.27
C ILE A 147 -6.11 -3.14 21.85
N THR A 148 -6.80 -4.27 21.74
CA THR A 148 -8.13 -4.50 22.32
C THR A 148 -8.04 -5.52 23.44
N GLN A 149 -8.77 -5.28 24.52
CA GLN A 149 -8.91 -6.19 25.64
C GLN A 149 -10.37 -6.64 25.75
N PHE A 150 -10.62 -7.92 25.56
CA PHE A 150 -11.98 -8.50 25.52
C PHE A 150 -12.92 -7.74 24.56
N GLY A 151 -12.38 -7.29 23.39
CA GLY A 151 -13.15 -6.52 22.41
C GLY A 151 -13.26 -5.01 22.67
N LYS A 152 -12.82 -4.52 23.85
CA LYS A 152 -12.80 -3.09 24.16
C LYS A 152 -11.44 -2.49 23.83
N TYR A 153 -11.41 -1.30 23.23
CA TYR A 153 -10.20 -0.53 23.01
C TYR A 153 -9.43 -0.30 24.33
N ARG A 154 -8.14 -0.56 24.33
CA ARG A 154 -7.23 -0.35 25.46
C ARG A 154 -6.22 0.76 25.20
N SER A 155 -5.46 0.63 24.15
CA SER A 155 -4.40 1.57 23.78
C SER A 155 -3.99 1.41 22.32
N THR A 156 -3.39 2.46 21.76
CA THR A 156 -2.73 2.43 20.46
C THR A 156 -1.23 2.56 20.68
N VAL A 157 -0.45 1.66 20.09
CA VAL A 157 1.02 1.68 20.10
C VAL A 157 1.47 2.23 18.75
N SER A 158 2.11 3.39 18.78
CA SER A 158 2.66 4.05 17.59
C SER A 158 4.17 3.91 17.45
N SER A 159 4.86 3.35 18.48
CA SER A 159 6.30 3.13 18.43
C SER A 159 6.60 1.89 17.61
N ALA A 160 7.41 2.06 16.55
CA ALA A 160 7.97 0.93 15.81
C ALA A 160 8.92 0.12 16.68
N GLY A 161 9.01 -1.19 16.41
CA GLY A 161 9.89 -2.11 17.10
C GLY A 161 9.15 -3.16 17.91
N PHE A 162 9.87 -3.66 18.91
CA PHE A 162 9.44 -4.79 19.73
C PHE A 162 8.51 -4.31 20.85
N ASN A 163 7.28 -4.83 20.86
CA ASN A 163 6.24 -4.47 21.82
C ASN A 163 5.67 -5.73 22.47
N TRP A 164 5.12 -5.57 23.67
CA TRP A 164 4.50 -6.65 24.43
C TRP A 164 3.07 -6.31 24.81
N ARG A 165 2.18 -7.29 24.70
CA ARG A 165 0.78 -7.25 25.15
C ARG A 165 0.45 -8.49 25.94
N LEU A 166 -0.65 -8.48 26.68
CA LEU A 166 -1.16 -9.69 27.30
C LEU A 166 -1.54 -10.71 26.22
N PRO A 167 -1.12 -12.00 26.41
CA PRO A 167 -1.43 -13.04 25.44
C PRO A 167 -2.92 -13.27 25.19
N TYR A 168 -3.20 -13.86 24.02
CA TYR A 168 -4.54 -14.37 23.75
C TYR A 168 -4.97 -15.35 24.85
N PRO A 169 -6.25 -15.33 25.35
CA PRO A 169 -7.41 -14.61 24.79
C PRO A 169 -7.66 -13.22 25.37
N ILE A 170 -6.82 -12.70 26.28
CA ILE A 170 -7.07 -11.45 27.03
C ILE A 170 -7.00 -10.24 26.12
N GLN A 171 -5.92 -10.13 25.33
CA GLN A 171 -5.73 -9.02 24.42
C GLN A 171 -5.49 -9.51 22.98
N ARG A 172 -5.99 -8.70 22.03
CA ARG A 172 -5.70 -8.82 20.61
C ARG A 172 -5.09 -7.51 20.12
N HIS A 173 -4.30 -7.57 19.06
CA HIS A 173 -3.81 -6.39 18.37
C HIS A 173 -4.21 -6.46 16.92
N GLU A 174 -4.42 -5.30 16.33
CA GLU A 174 -4.65 -5.11 14.90
C GLU A 174 -3.64 -4.09 14.40
N LEU A 175 -2.88 -4.47 13.36
CA LEU A 175 -1.88 -3.62 12.73
C LEU A 175 -2.54 -2.83 11.60
N VAL A 176 -2.39 -1.52 11.64
CA VAL A 176 -2.97 -0.61 10.66
C VAL A 176 -1.88 0.28 10.09
N PHE A 177 -1.76 0.33 8.75
CA PHE A 177 -0.86 1.24 8.05
C PHE A 177 -1.43 2.66 8.10
N VAL A 178 -0.76 3.57 8.80
CA VAL A 178 -1.18 4.96 8.92
C VAL A 178 -0.49 5.88 7.92
N THR A 179 0.73 5.55 7.51
CA THR A 179 1.54 6.35 6.59
C THR A 179 1.17 6.09 5.13
N GLN A 180 0.54 4.96 4.85
CA GLN A 180 0.16 4.58 3.50
C GLN A 180 -0.93 5.51 2.96
N ILE A 181 -0.66 6.14 1.82
CA ILE A 181 -1.65 6.90 1.07
C ILE A 181 -2.55 5.92 0.33
N ARG A 182 -3.83 6.04 0.56
CA ARG A 182 -4.89 5.29 -0.12
C ARG A 182 -5.58 6.19 -1.11
N SER A 183 -5.95 5.65 -2.26
CA SER A 183 -6.70 6.37 -3.29
C SER A 183 -8.05 5.71 -3.49
N VAL A 184 -9.08 6.52 -3.62
CA VAL A 184 -10.42 6.08 -3.96
C VAL A 184 -10.97 6.95 -5.07
N ASP A 185 -11.54 6.31 -6.10
CA ASP A 185 -12.14 7.02 -7.24
C ASP A 185 -13.62 7.29 -6.97
N VAL A 186 -14.03 8.53 -7.26
CA VAL A 186 -15.39 9.04 -7.09
C VAL A 186 -15.93 9.48 -8.44
N GLY A 187 -17.22 9.25 -8.67
CA GLY A 187 -17.87 9.56 -9.94
C GLY A 187 -17.77 8.41 -10.94
N ARG A 188 -18.13 7.19 -10.52
CA ARG A 188 -18.18 6.02 -11.41
C ARG A 188 -19.23 6.18 -12.48
N ASP A 189 -18.97 5.60 -13.68
CA ASP A 189 -19.92 5.58 -14.82
C ASP A 189 -21.12 4.65 -14.59
N ILE A 190 -21.67 4.64 -13.39
CA ILE A 190 -22.84 3.84 -13.06
C ILE A 190 -24.08 4.69 -13.31
N VAL A 191 -24.91 4.24 -14.24
CA VAL A 191 -26.21 4.87 -14.49
C VAL A 191 -27.19 4.44 -13.41
N LEU A 192 -27.70 5.42 -12.66
CA LEU A 192 -28.72 5.22 -11.65
C LEU A 192 -30.06 4.89 -12.35
N LYS A 193 -30.57 3.67 -12.15
CA LYS A 193 -31.81 3.19 -12.76
C LYS A 193 -33.04 4.06 -12.47
N ALA A 194 -32.99 4.80 -11.35
CA ALA A 194 -34.12 5.65 -10.92
C ALA A 194 -34.22 6.97 -11.73
N THR A 195 -33.09 7.55 -12.13
CA THR A 195 -33.03 8.88 -12.75
C THR A 195 -32.48 8.86 -14.17
N GLY A 196 -31.87 7.76 -14.60
CA GLY A 196 -31.17 7.65 -15.88
C GLY A 196 -29.89 8.50 -15.96
N LEU A 197 -29.55 9.23 -14.89
CA LEU A 197 -28.33 10.02 -14.77
C LEU A 197 -27.17 9.16 -14.26
N ARG A 198 -25.94 9.55 -14.61
CA ARG A 198 -24.74 8.94 -14.06
C ARG A 198 -24.56 9.38 -12.60
N GLU A 199 -23.94 8.53 -11.78
CA GLU A 199 -23.57 8.87 -10.41
C GLU A 199 -22.62 10.09 -10.36
N SER A 200 -21.84 10.29 -11.44
CA SER A 200 -20.94 11.43 -11.64
C SER A 200 -21.63 12.74 -11.95
N ALA A 201 -22.93 12.72 -12.29
CA ALA A 201 -23.69 13.90 -12.70
C ALA A 201 -24.02 14.79 -11.50
N MET A 202 -23.64 16.07 -11.57
CA MET A 202 -23.86 17.07 -10.52
C MET A 202 -24.44 18.34 -11.12
N LEU A 203 -25.25 19.05 -10.32
CA LEU A 203 -25.90 20.28 -10.71
C LEU A 203 -25.07 21.47 -10.24
N THR A 204 -24.88 22.45 -11.10
CA THR A 204 -24.24 23.75 -10.83
C THR A 204 -25.23 24.79 -10.35
N GLU A 205 -24.76 25.98 -9.92
CA GLU A 205 -25.60 27.11 -9.49
C GLU A 205 -26.54 27.61 -10.60
N ASP A 206 -26.10 27.55 -11.85
CA ASP A 206 -26.82 27.97 -13.05
C ASP A 206 -27.68 26.85 -13.67
N GLU A 207 -28.03 25.82 -12.86
CA GLU A 207 -28.91 24.70 -13.22
C GLU A 207 -28.39 23.81 -14.36
N ASN A 208 -27.10 23.88 -14.67
CA ASN A 208 -26.46 23.01 -15.65
C ASN A 208 -25.99 21.70 -15.03
N ILE A 209 -25.95 20.62 -15.81
CA ILE A 209 -25.47 19.33 -15.38
C ILE A 209 -24.04 19.17 -15.86
N LEU A 210 -23.14 18.81 -14.92
CA LEU A 210 -21.75 18.46 -15.18
C LEU A 210 -21.45 17.04 -14.71
N ASP A 211 -20.77 16.26 -15.53
CA ASP A 211 -20.15 15.00 -15.11
C ASP A 211 -18.79 15.31 -14.51
N ILE A 212 -18.56 14.87 -13.26
CA ILE A 212 -17.28 15.04 -12.58
C ILE A 212 -16.71 13.70 -12.13
N LYS A 213 -15.41 13.48 -12.47
CA LYS A 213 -14.63 12.33 -12.05
C LYS A 213 -13.35 12.80 -11.39
N PHE A 214 -13.09 12.28 -10.20
CA PHE A 214 -11.91 12.63 -9.44
C PHE A 214 -11.47 11.47 -8.55
N SER A 215 -10.21 11.50 -8.14
CA SER A 215 -9.69 10.58 -7.14
C SER A 215 -9.32 11.34 -5.87
N VAL A 216 -9.69 10.76 -4.75
CA VAL A 216 -9.36 11.26 -3.41
C VAL A 216 -8.21 10.47 -2.86
N GLN A 217 -7.14 11.15 -2.50
CA GLN A 217 -6.01 10.57 -1.80
C GLN A 217 -6.12 10.91 -0.31
N TYR A 218 -6.09 9.89 0.52
CA TYR A 218 -6.20 10.05 1.96
C TYR A 218 -5.25 9.12 2.69
N ARG A 219 -4.92 9.47 3.91
CA ARG A 219 -4.18 8.63 4.86
C ARG A 219 -4.92 8.56 6.18
N LEU A 220 -4.57 7.58 6.97
CA LEU A 220 -5.13 7.48 8.31
C LEU A 220 -4.42 8.46 9.25
N SER A 221 -5.21 9.21 10.04
CA SER A 221 -4.71 10.07 11.10
C SER A 221 -4.86 9.43 12.49
N ASP A 222 -5.96 8.70 12.70
CA ASP A 222 -6.23 8.00 13.95
C ASP A 222 -6.72 6.58 13.66
N ALA A 223 -5.85 5.58 13.96
CA ALA A 223 -6.15 4.17 13.76
C ALA A 223 -7.33 3.68 14.62
N ARG A 224 -7.52 4.26 15.82
CA ARG A 224 -8.65 3.91 16.68
C ARG A 224 -9.97 4.36 16.06
N ALA A 225 -10.06 5.63 15.67
CA ALA A 225 -11.27 6.17 15.07
C ALA A 225 -11.62 5.41 13.78
N PHE A 226 -10.65 5.12 12.94
CA PHE A 226 -10.82 4.36 11.71
C PHE A 226 -11.40 2.96 11.92
N LEU A 227 -10.99 2.25 13.00
CA LEU A 227 -11.43 0.88 13.24
C LEU A 227 -12.76 0.78 14.01
N PHE A 228 -13.09 1.76 14.87
CA PHE A 228 -14.19 1.61 15.82
C PHE A 228 -15.32 2.64 15.70
N GLU A 229 -15.07 3.82 15.11
CA GLU A 229 -16.10 4.86 15.03
C GLU A 229 -16.96 4.73 13.75
N SER A 230 -16.43 4.09 12.70
CA SER A 230 -17.14 3.87 11.44
C SER A 230 -17.21 2.39 11.09
N LYS A 231 -18.36 1.94 10.59
CA LYS A 231 -18.54 0.55 10.13
C LYS A 231 -17.78 0.30 8.82
N ASP A 232 -17.80 1.28 7.94
CA ASP A 232 -17.08 1.25 6.64
C ASP A 232 -16.47 2.63 6.40
N PRO A 233 -15.22 2.82 6.84
CA PRO A 233 -14.54 4.11 6.65
C PRO A 233 -14.30 4.46 5.19
N ALA A 234 -14.09 3.45 4.32
CA ALA A 234 -13.86 3.69 2.91
C ALA A 234 -15.14 4.24 2.22
N ALA A 235 -16.29 3.64 2.51
CA ALA A 235 -17.57 4.16 2.03
C ALA A 235 -17.87 5.55 2.59
N ALA A 236 -17.53 5.82 3.86
CA ALA A 236 -17.70 7.15 4.46
C ALA A 236 -16.85 8.22 3.76
N VAL A 237 -15.61 7.89 3.34
CA VAL A 237 -14.76 8.79 2.56
C VAL A 237 -15.38 9.10 1.21
N VAL A 238 -15.93 8.10 0.49
CA VAL A 238 -16.61 8.31 -0.80
C VAL A 238 -17.84 9.21 -0.63
N GLN A 239 -18.69 8.92 0.33
CA GLN A 239 -19.91 9.73 0.58
C GLN A 239 -19.59 11.17 1.01
N ALA A 240 -18.54 11.35 1.83
CA ALA A 240 -18.08 12.68 2.19
C ALA A 240 -17.54 13.44 0.98
N ALA A 241 -16.81 12.76 0.08
CA ALA A 241 -16.29 13.34 -1.14
C ALA A 241 -17.42 13.77 -2.09
N GLU A 242 -18.41 12.90 -2.33
CA GLU A 242 -19.60 13.23 -3.15
C GLU A 242 -20.37 14.42 -2.60
N THR A 243 -20.56 14.45 -1.27
CA THR A 243 -21.26 15.55 -0.61
C THR A 243 -20.50 16.86 -0.75
N ALA A 244 -19.18 16.82 -0.51
CA ALA A 244 -18.34 18.00 -0.58
C ALA A 244 -18.25 18.57 -2.02
N VAL A 245 -18.10 17.69 -3.02
CA VAL A 245 -18.08 18.12 -4.43
C VAL A 245 -19.43 18.69 -4.84
N ARG A 246 -20.54 18.05 -4.47
CA ARG A 246 -21.89 18.55 -4.76
C ARG A 246 -22.14 19.92 -4.15
N GLU A 247 -21.67 20.17 -2.94
CA GLU A 247 -21.79 21.47 -2.29
C GLU A 247 -20.92 22.54 -2.96
N VAL A 248 -19.68 22.20 -3.35
CA VAL A 248 -18.76 23.15 -4.00
C VAL A 248 -19.28 23.51 -5.40
N LEU A 249 -19.65 22.52 -6.22
CA LEU A 249 -20.15 22.75 -7.57
C LEU A 249 -21.51 23.44 -7.58
N GLY A 250 -22.40 23.11 -6.63
CA GLY A 250 -23.69 23.77 -6.50
C GLY A 250 -23.62 25.26 -6.14
N LYS A 251 -22.44 25.77 -5.78
CA LYS A 251 -22.15 27.19 -5.51
C LYS A 251 -21.29 27.83 -6.61
N MET A 252 -21.06 27.13 -7.71
CA MET A 252 -20.24 27.59 -8.83
C MET A 252 -21.05 27.56 -10.12
N LYS A 253 -20.80 28.55 -11.00
CA LYS A 253 -21.34 28.53 -12.35
C LYS A 253 -20.58 27.56 -13.23
N MET A 254 -21.22 27.01 -14.23
CA MET A 254 -20.63 26.02 -15.11
C MET A 254 -19.39 26.55 -15.83
N ASP A 255 -19.40 27.77 -16.35
CA ASP A 255 -18.27 28.37 -17.05
C ASP A 255 -17.03 28.50 -16.11
N ALA A 256 -17.26 28.91 -14.86
CA ALA A 256 -16.21 29.00 -13.84
C ALA A 256 -15.63 27.63 -13.51
N ALA A 257 -16.47 26.59 -13.40
CA ALA A 257 -16.05 25.23 -13.11
C ALA A 257 -15.26 24.58 -14.25
N LEU A 258 -15.55 24.96 -15.51
CA LEU A 258 -14.87 24.42 -16.69
C LEU A 258 -13.57 25.15 -17.03
N SER A 259 -13.42 26.42 -16.64
CA SER A 259 -12.30 27.27 -17.06
C SER A 259 -11.51 27.87 -15.91
N GLU A 260 -11.94 29.01 -15.36
CA GLU A 260 -11.11 29.86 -14.50
C GLU A 260 -10.91 29.31 -13.08
N GLU A 261 -11.93 28.68 -12.49
CA GLU A 261 -11.90 28.20 -11.12
C GLU A 261 -11.70 26.69 -11.00
N ARG A 262 -11.45 26.00 -12.12
CA ARG A 262 -11.26 24.55 -12.14
C ARG A 262 -10.17 24.08 -11.15
N ASP A 263 -9.06 24.80 -11.12
CA ASP A 263 -7.92 24.46 -10.25
C ASP A 263 -8.22 24.68 -8.75
N GLN A 264 -9.23 25.50 -8.45
CA GLN A 264 -9.66 25.79 -7.08
C GLN A 264 -10.66 24.76 -6.54
N ILE A 265 -11.29 23.96 -7.41
CA ILE A 265 -12.26 22.94 -7.00
C ILE A 265 -11.60 21.95 -6.03
N GLY A 266 -10.44 21.40 -6.38
CA GLY A 266 -9.74 20.43 -5.55
C GLY A 266 -9.45 20.92 -4.11
N PRO A 267 -8.80 22.08 -3.94
CA PRO A 267 -8.56 22.65 -2.61
C PRO A 267 -9.84 22.95 -1.81
N ARG A 268 -10.88 23.50 -2.44
CA ARG A 268 -12.17 23.79 -1.78
C ARG A 268 -12.86 22.50 -1.32
N VAL A 269 -12.90 21.49 -2.18
CA VAL A 269 -13.50 20.18 -1.86
C VAL A 269 -12.70 19.50 -0.75
N ARG A 270 -11.36 19.54 -0.80
CA ARG A 270 -10.50 18.99 0.25
C ARG A 270 -10.83 19.60 1.62
N ALA A 271 -10.91 20.93 1.70
CA ALA A 271 -11.19 21.63 2.96
C ALA A 271 -12.57 21.24 3.52
N LEU A 272 -13.59 21.22 2.69
CA LEU A 272 -14.95 20.86 3.11
C LEU A 272 -15.06 19.40 3.50
N MET A 273 -14.45 18.51 2.71
CA MET A 273 -14.41 17.07 2.97
C MET A 273 -13.74 16.77 4.31
N GLN A 274 -12.61 17.46 4.64
CA GLN A 274 -11.96 17.28 5.92
C GLN A 274 -12.86 17.66 7.09
N VAL A 275 -13.61 18.77 6.99
CA VAL A 275 -14.58 19.20 8.01
C VAL A 275 -15.68 18.16 8.21
N ILE A 276 -16.16 17.54 7.11
CA ILE A 276 -17.18 16.48 7.17
C ILE A 276 -16.62 15.24 7.86
N LEU A 277 -15.44 14.77 7.45
CA LEU A 277 -14.79 13.57 8.02
C LEU A 277 -14.43 13.73 9.50
N ASP A 278 -13.96 14.92 9.90
CA ASP A 278 -13.68 15.25 11.30
C ASP A 278 -14.94 15.24 12.15
N ARG A 279 -16.05 15.77 11.62
CA ARG A 279 -17.36 15.74 12.30
C ARG A 279 -17.87 14.32 12.53
N TYR A 280 -17.65 13.43 11.55
CA TYR A 280 -18.00 12.00 11.67
C TYR A 280 -16.94 11.18 12.42
N LYS A 281 -15.82 11.77 12.80
CA LYS A 281 -14.69 11.12 13.53
C LYS A 281 -14.20 9.86 12.82
N VAL A 282 -14.08 9.90 11.50
CA VAL A 282 -13.64 8.74 10.70
C VAL A 282 -12.16 8.42 10.91
N GLY A 283 -11.36 9.37 11.42
CA GLY A 283 -9.93 9.18 11.68
C GLY A 283 -9.07 9.17 10.42
N VAL A 284 -9.47 9.97 9.42
CA VAL A 284 -8.83 10.04 8.10
C VAL A 284 -8.44 11.49 7.81
N GLU A 285 -7.27 11.67 7.21
CA GLU A 285 -6.78 12.96 6.71
C GLU A 285 -6.74 12.93 5.19
N VAL A 286 -7.37 13.91 4.54
CA VAL A 286 -7.37 14.06 3.09
C VAL A 286 -6.05 14.70 2.66
N VAL A 287 -5.22 13.95 1.93
CA VAL A 287 -3.93 14.42 1.40
C VAL A 287 -4.15 15.32 0.19
N GLY A 288 -4.98 14.90 -0.76
CA GLY A 288 -5.26 15.65 -1.97
C GLY A 288 -6.44 15.10 -2.75
N ILE A 289 -6.92 15.93 -3.67
CA ILE A 289 -7.96 15.56 -4.63
C ILE A 289 -7.39 15.80 -6.01
N ASN A 290 -7.38 14.75 -6.82
CA ASN A 290 -6.90 14.81 -8.19
C ASN A 290 -8.09 14.73 -9.15
N LEU A 291 -8.37 15.83 -9.83
CA LEU A 291 -9.32 15.85 -10.93
C LEU A 291 -8.69 15.13 -12.13
N GLN A 292 -9.38 14.14 -12.67
CA GLN A 292 -8.92 13.44 -13.87
C GLN A 292 -8.88 14.41 -15.06
N GLN A 293 -7.96 14.19 -16.01
CA GLN A 293 -7.96 14.98 -17.25
C GLN A 293 -9.28 14.74 -17.99
N GLY A 294 -10.01 15.83 -18.30
CA GLY A 294 -11.37 15.72 -18.83
C GLY A 294 -12.42 15.23 -17.80
N GLY A 295 -12.06 15.23 -16.50
CA GLY A 295 -12.94 14.77 -15.42
C GLY A 295 -14.08 15.73 -15.09
N VAL A 296 -14.05 16.97 -15.57
CA VAL A 296 -15.17 17.91 -15.49
C VAL A 296 -15.59 18.20 -16.92
N ARG A 297 -16.78 17.74 -17.30
CA ARG A 297 -17.31 17.90 -18.67
C ARG A 297 -18.84 17.94 -18.67
N PRO A 298 -19.47 18.57 -19.67
CA PRO A 298 -20.88 18.42 -19.89
C PRO A 298 -21.27 16.98 -20.23
N PRO A 299 -22.51 16.55 -20.00
CA PRO A 299 -23.00 15.24 -20.42
C PRO A 299 -22.76 15.00 -21.92
N GLU A 300 -22.44 13.76 -22.30
CA GLU A 300 -22.11 13.38 -23.70
C GLU A 300 -23.15 13.83 -24.71
N GLN A 301 -24.42 13.88 -24.30
CA GLN A 301 -25.56 14.26 -25.19
C GLN A 301 -25.48 15.71 -25.67
N VAL A 302 -24.89 16.61 -24.89
CA VAL A 302 -24.81 18.04 -25.18
C VAL A 302 -23.39 18.53 -25.46
N GLN A 303 -22.40 17.66 -25.34
CA GLN A 303 -20.99 18.01 -25.50
C GLN A 303 -20.67 18.64 -26.84
N ALA A 304 -21.23 18.11 -27.95
CA ALA A 304 -21.02 18.66 -29.28
C ALA A 304 -21.53 20.13 -29.41
N SER A 305 -22.62 20.46 -28.75
CA SER A 305 -23.16 21.83 -28.75
C SER A 305 -22.27 22.78 -27.93
N PHE A 306 -21.71 22.32 -26.81
CA PHE A 306 -20.76 23.11 -26.01
C PHE A 306 -19.44 23.33 -26.73
N ASP A 307 -18.92 22.31 -27.42
CA ASP A 307 -17.70 22.42 -28.23
C ASP A 307 -17.88 23.43 -29.35
N ASP A 308 -19.08 23.50 -29.98
CA ASP A 308 -19.40 24.47 -31.02
C ASP A 308 -19.44 25.90 -30.47
N VAL A 309 -20.04 26.12 -29.29
CA VAL A 309 -20.05 27.43 -28.62
C VAL A 309 -18.63 27.89 -28.26
N LEU A 310 -17.79 26.99 -27.71
CA LEU A 310 -16.38 27.30 -27.39
C LEU A 310 -15.61 27.67 -28.66
N LYS A 311 -15.80 26.92 -29.75
CA LYS A 311 -15.19 27.18 -31.04
C LYS A 311 -15.60 28.52 -31.60
N ALA A 312 -16.91 28.86 -31.58
CA ALA A 312 -17.43 30.15 -32.00
C ALA A 312 -16.84 31.31 -31.16
N GLY A 313 -16.67 31.11 -29.85
CA GLY A 313 -16.00 32.06 -28.95
C GLY A 313 -14.56 32.32 -29.37
N GLN A 314 -13.78 31.27 -29.59
CA GLN A 314 -12.39 31.36 -30.05
C GLN A 314 -12.25 31.99 -31.43
N GLU A 315 -13.15 31.68 -32.39
CA GLU A 315 -13.18 32.28 -33.70
C GLU A 315 -13.48 33.78 -33.61
N ARG A 316 -14.39 34.20 -32.74
CA ARG A 316 -14.69 35.63 -32.49
C ARG A 316 -13.45 36.36 -31.93
N GLU A 317 -12.77 35.79 -30.92
CA GLU A 317 -11.56 36.40 -30.38
C GLU A 317 -10.44 36.49 -31.42
N ARG A 318 -10.26 35.44 -32.20
CA ARG A 318 -9.30 35.42 -33.30
C ARG A 318 -9.59 36.51 -34.31
N ALA A 319 -10.86 36.65 -34.75
CA ALA A 319 -11.27 37.69 -35.71
C ALA A 319 -11.05 39.11 -35.13
N MET A 320 -11.32 39.32 -33.83
CA MET A 320 -11.03 40.59 -33.15
C MET A 320 -9.54 40.89 -33.12
N ASN A 321 -8.70 39.90 -32.76
CA ASN A 321 -7.26 40.07 -32.71
C ASN A 321 -6.64 40.30 -34.10
N GLU A 322 -7.13 39.63 -35.15
CA GLU A 322 -6.73 39.83 -36.53
C GLU A 322 -7.12 41.25 -37.01
N ALA A 323 -8.35 41.70 -36.70
CA ALA A 323 -8.77 43.05 -37.03
C ALA A 323 -7.96 44.12 -36.29
N GLN A 324 -7.67 43.92 -35.03
CA GLN A 324 -6.82 44.82 -34.23
C GLN A 324 -5.38 44.87 -34.78
N ALA A 325 -4.82 43.73 -35.15
CA ALA A 325 -3.49 43.64 -35.77
C ALA A 325 -3.46 44.38 -37.12
N TYR A 326 -4.50 44.19 -37.92
CA TYR A 326 -4.65 44.94 -39.20
C TYR A 326 -4.72 46.42 -38.97
N ALA A 327 -5.58 46.90 -38.04
CA ALA A 327 -5.68 48.30 -37.70
C ALA A 327 -4.33 48.89 -37.21
N ASN A 328 -3.60 48.17 -36.36
CA ASN A 328 -2.30 48.58 -35.84
C ASN A 328 -1.20 48.62 -36.93
N ASP A 329 -1.35 47.90 -38.02
CA ASP A 329 -0.45 47.98 -39.18
C ASP A 329 -0.82 49.10 -40.15
N VAL A 330 -2.09 49.15 -40.55
CA VAL A 330 -2.55 50.08 -41.62
C VAL A 330 -2.60 51.54 -41.14
N VAL A 331 -3.10 51.79 -39.95
CA VAL A 331 -3.29 53.18 -39.46
C VAL A 331 -1.95 53.92 -39.31
N PRO A 332 -0.89 53.37 -38.67
CA PRO A 332 0.40 54.04 -38.57
C PRO A 332 1.07 54.24 -39.93
N ARG A 333 0.94 53.28 -40.86
CA ARG A 333 1.44 53.43 -42.23
C ARG A 333 0.77 54.55 -42.97
N ALA A 334 -0.56 54.63 -42.87
CA ALA A 334 -1.33 55.70 -43.52
C ALA A 334 -0.94 57.07 -42.94
N VAL A 335 -0.83 57.18 -41.62
CA VAL A 335 -0.38 58.40 -40.93
C VAL A 335 1.05 58.78 -41.34
N GLY A 336 1.95 57.80 -41.41
CA GLY A 336 3.33 58.00 -41.84
C GLY A 336 3.43 58.46 -43.31
N SER A 337 2.63 57.84 -44.18
CA SER A 337 2.54 58.24 -45.59
C SER A 337 1.97 59.65 -45.78
N ALA A 338 0.91 60.00 -45.04
CA ALA A 338 0.33 61.34 -45.07
C ALA A 338 1.30 62.40 -44.55
N SER A 339 2.03 62.10 -43.45
CA SER A 339 3.02 63.03 -42.92
C SER A 339 4.17 63.24 -43.92
N ARG A 340 4.66 62.16 -44.55
CA ARG A 340 5.70 62.27 -45.59
C ARG A 340 5.23 63.15 -46.76
N LEU A 341 4.05 62.93 -47.32
CA LEU A 341 3.51 63.73 -48.38
C LEU A 341 3.36 65.21 -48.04
N LYS A 342 2.95 65.47 -46.79
CA LYS A 342 2.86 66.84 -46.29
C LYS A 342 4.25 67.50 -46.17
N GLU A 343 5.26 66.85 -45.63
CA GLU A 343 6.62 67.37 -45.52
C GLU A 343 7.24 67.59 -46.92
N GLU A 344 7.01 66.65 -47.86
CA GLU A 344 7.44 66.79 -49.26
C GLU A 344 6.82 67.99 -49.92
N ALA A 345 5.52 68.24 -49.74
CA ALA A 345 4.81 69.40 -50.25
C ALA A 345 5.30 70.71 -49.62
N ASP A 346 5.52 70.75 -48.30
CA ASP A 346 6.06 71.94 -47.62
C ASP A 346 7.48 72.25 -48.08
N ALA A 347 8.34 71.21 -48.22
CA ALA A 347 9.69 71.38 -48.77
C ALA A 347 9.69 71.86 -50.27
N TYR A 348 8.75 71.35 -51.08
CA TYR A 348 8.58 71.83 -52.45
C TYR A 348 8.16 73.31 -52.47
N LYS A 349 7.15 73.70 -51.70
CA LYS A 349 6.72 75.08 -51.52
C LYS A 349 7.91 75.96 -51.09
N ALA A 350 8.67 75.60 -50.05
CA ALA A 350 9.81 76.37 -49.60
C ALA A 350 10.85 76.56 -50.68
N ARG A 351 11.11 75.56 -51.49
CA ARG A 351 12.06 75.59 -52.64
C ARG A 351 11.63 76.55 -53.71
N VAL A 352 10.36 76.44 -54.12
CA VAL A 352 9.82 77.33 -55.17
C VAL A 352 9.80 78.79 -54.74
N VAL A 353 9.43 79.09 -53.48
CA VAL A 353 9.45 80.44 -52.90
C VAL A 353 10.88 80.97 -52.85
N ALA A 354 11.89 80.17 -52.45
CA ALA A 354 13.29 80.58 -52.38
C ALA A 354 13.86 80.83 -53.81
N GLN A 355 13.48 80.11 -54.80
CA GLN A 355 13.86 80.32 -56.21
C GLN A 355 13.25 81.54 -56.85
N ALA A 356 12.02 81.93 -56.49
CA ALA A 356 11.32 83.12 -56.99
C ALA A 356 11.86 84.43 -56.39
#